data_ff7ce46a0ab0a3e7126fe30b43697009
#
_entry.id   ff7ce46a0ab0a3e7126fe30b43697009
#
_cell.length_a   1.000
_cell.length_b   1.000
_cell.length_c   1.000
_cell.angle_alpha   90.00
_cell.angle_beta   90.00
_cell.angle_gamma   90.00
#
_symmetry.space_group_name_H-M   'P 1'
#
loop_
_entity.id
_entity.type
_entity.pdbx_description
1 polymer ?
#
loop_
_entity_poly.entity_id
_entity_poly.type
_entity_poly.pdbx_seq_one_letter_code
_entity_poly.pdbx_strand_id
1 'polypeptide(L)'
;MSFCHSPRAVRLALVASLAVLAAPALALAQHQHEGGHQHDTSSAAVANLKLDGEKKWATDASLRSGMAAIHAAFEADHPAIHAGKETDAQYDALAARIEREVNSIVANCKLPPAADTNLHYVVADLMQGVNLMRGGDPQRTRHDGAALVHGALKAYGKYFDDPEFRS
;
A
#
# COMPACT_ATOMS: atom_id res chain seq x y z
N MET A 1 4.43 51.67 44.24
CA MET A 1 3.24 52.52 44.18
C MET A 1 2.10 51.56 43.76
N SER A 2 1.45 50.89 44.69
CA SER A 2 0.28 51.16 45.52
C SER A 2 -0.89 51.76 44.76
N PHE A 3 -1.96 50.94 44.66
CA PHE A 3 -3.31 51.06 45.22
C PHE A 3 -4.20 50.03 44.51
N CYS A 4 -4.61 48.96 45.11
CA CYS A 4 -5.78 48.68 45.96
C CYS A 4 -7.05 49.48 45.62
N HIS A 5 -8.14 48.75 45.23
CA HIS A 5 -9.43 48.80 45.90
C HIS A 5 -10.43 47.75 45.36
N SER A 6 -10.88 46.90 46.25
CA SER A 6 -12.14 46.13 46.27
C SER A 6 -13.17 46.95 47.04
N PRO A 7 -14.42 46.59 47.29
CA PRO A 7 -15.38 45.64 46.70
C PRO A 7 -16.79 46.26 46.49
N ARG A 8 -17.78 45.54 46.06
CA ARG A 8 -19.11 45.48 46.63
C ARG A 8 -20.05 44.43 46.02
N ALA A 9 -20.51 43.61 46.90
CA ALA A 9 -21.57 42.65 46.74
C ALA A 9 -22.95 43.30 46.60
N VAL A 10 -23.84 42.73 45.80
CA VAL A 10 -25.28 42.81 45.97
C VAL A 10 -25.90 41.44 45.71
N ARG A 11 -26.68 41.01 46.65
CA ARG A 11 -27.44 39.75 46.74
C ARG A 11 -28.84 39.93 46.12
N LEU A 12 -29.51 38.78 45.95
CA LEU A 12 -30.94 38.49 45.78
C LEU A 12 -31.36 38.36 44.30
N ALA A 13 -32.20 37.42 43.88
CA ALA A 13 -33.15 36.54 44.55
C ALA A 13 -33.48 35.33 43.69
N LEU A 14 -33.95 34.27 44.33
CA LEU A 14 -34.59 33.07 43.79
C LEU A 14 -35.76 33.36 42.83
N VAL A 15 -35.86 32.60 41.72
CA VAL A 15 -37.13 32.05 41.26
C VAL A 15 -36.88 30.67 40.68
N ALA A 16 -37.52 29.68 41.28
CA ALA A 16 -37.60 28.32 40.79
C ALA A 16 -38.66 28.23 39.68
N SER A 17 -38.28 27.64 38.55
CA SER A 17 -39.26 27.15 37.58
C SER A 17 -38.79 25.81 37.04
N LEU A 18 -39.40 24.72 37.51
CA LEU A 18 -39.32 23.38 36.95
C LEU A 18 -40.00 23.41 35.56
N ALA A 19 -39.25 23.23 34.53
CA ALA A 19 -39.78 22.81 33.22
C ALA A 19 -39.09 21.51 32.83
N VAL A 20 -39.80 20.41 33.03
CA VAL A 20 -39.48 19.11 32.49
C VAL A 20 -39.73 19.17 30.99
N LEU A 21 -38.68 19.22 30.19
CA LEU A 21 -38.74 19.03 28.76
C LEU A 21 -38.06 17.67 28.44
N ALA A 22 -38.92 16.71 28.10
CA ALA A 22 -38.52 15.44 27.55
C ALA A 22 -37.72 15.68 26.24
N ALA A 23 -36.43 15.43 26.28
CA ALA A 23 -35.61 15.37 25.09
C ALA A 23 -35.78 13.99 24.43
N PRO A 24 -36.10 13.89 23.11
CA PRO A 24 -36.02 12.63 22.42
C PRO A 24 -34.55 12.24 22.33
N ALA A 25 -34.24 11.01 22.79
CA ALA A 25 -32.95 10.37 22.57
C ALA A 25 -32.74 10.19 21.06
N LEU A 26 -31.97 11.06 20.45
CA LEU A 26 -31.37 10.80 19.16
C LEU A 26 -30.36 9.64 19.36
N ALA A 27 -30.82 8.42 19.02
CA ALA A 27 -29.95 7.29 18.83
C ALA A 27 -28.96 7.64 17.73
N LEU A 28 -27.77 8.09 18.08
CA LEU A 28 -26.61 8.08 17.21
C LEU A 28 -26.34 6.64 16.88
N ALA A 29 -26.81 6.18 15.72
CA ALA A 29 -26.35 4.97 15.10
C ALA A 29 -24.85 5.14 14.90
N GLN A 30 -24.07 4.59 15.81
CA GLN A 30 -22.65 4.33 15.60
C GLN A 30 -22.59 3.29 14.49
N HIS A 31 -22.38 3.75 13.25
CA HIS A 31 -21.87 2.92 12.21
C HIS A 31 -20.48 2.48 12.68
N GLN A 32 -20.42 1.33 13.32
CA GLN A 32 -19.19 0.55 13.41
C GLN A 32 -18.87 0.17 11.96
N HIS A 33 -18.03 0.97 11.33
CA HIS A 33 -17.25 0.51 10.22
C HIS A 33 -16.29 -0.56 10.79
N GLU A 34 -16.75 -1.79 10.84
CA GLU A 34 -15.86 -2.93 10.70
C GLU A 34 -15.31 -2.86 9.27
N GLY A 35 -14.49 -1.85 9.04
CA GLY A 35 -13.60 -1.81 7.91
C GLY A 35 -12.53 -2.84 8.15
N GLY A 36 -12.76 -4.08 7.72
CA GLY A 36 -11.66 -4.92 7.33
C GLY A 36 -10.83 -4.08 6.36
N HIS A 37 -9.65 -3.65 6.79
CA HIS A 37 -8.66 -3.05 5.92
C HIS A 37 -8.23 -4.14 4.94
N GLN A 38 -9.03 -4.36 3.90
CA GLN A 38 -8.50 -4.86 2.66
C GLN A 38 -7.56 -3.74 2.20
N HIS A 39 -6.28 -3.91 2.50
CA HIS A 39 -5.25 -3.16 1.83
C HIS A 39 -5.39 -3.50 0.36
N ASP A 40 -6.10 -2.65 -0.36
CA ASP A 40 -6.10 -2.65 -1.80
C ASP A 40 -4.68 -2.21 -2.19
N THR A 41 -3.79 -3.19 -2.33
CA THR A 41 -2.38 -3.00 -2.67
C THR A 41 -2.19 -2.66 -4.14
N SER A 42 -3.29 -2.43 -4.87
CA SER A 42 -3.27 -1.96 -6.24
C SER A 42 -2.84 -0.51 -6.27
N SER A 43 -1.65 -0.27 -6.78
CA SER A 43 -1.20 1.10 -7.06
C SER A 43 -1.94 1.70 -8.26
N ALA A 44 -1.81 3.02 -8.42
CA ALA A 44 -2.32 3.71 -9.61
C ALA A 44 -1.68 3.18 -10.91
N ALA A 45 -0.47 2.62 -10.86
CA ALA A 45 0.21 2.05 -12.02
C ALA A 45 -0.47 0.73 -12.45
N VAL A 46 -0.63 -0.21 -11.53
CA VAL A 46 -1.31 -1.51 -11.79
C VAL A 46 -2.78 -1.32 -12.17
N ALA A 47 -3.45 -0.27 -11.70
CA ALA A 47 -4.82 0.05 -12.11
C ALA A 47 -4.96 0.38 -13.61
N ASN A 48 -3.87 0.73 -14.29
CA ASN A 48 -3.85 0.98 -15.74
C ASN A 48 -3.62 -0.28 -16.60
N LEU A 49 -3.29 -1.43 -15.99
CA LEU A 49 -3.09 -2.69 -16.70
C LEU A 49 -4.36 -3.15 -17.41
N LYS A 50 -4.19 -3.63 -18.64
CA LYS A 50 -5.25 -4.17 -19.46
C LYS A 50 -4.81 -5.50 -20.06
N LEU A 51 -5.77 -6.35 -20.37
CA LEU A 51 -5.52 -7.54 -21.18
C LEU A 51 -5.37 -7.15 -22.67
N ASP A 52 -4.79 -8.04 -23.46
CA ASP A 52 -4.78 -7.98 -24.93
C ASP A 52 -6.13 -8.51 -25.45
N GLY A 53 -7.13 -7.64 -25.48
CA GLY A 53 -8.52 -8.09 -25.62
C GLY A 53 -8.95 -8.95 -24.43
N GLU A 54 -9.13 -10.25 -24.65
CA GLU A 54 -9.45 -11.23 -23.61
C GLU A 54 -8.26 -12.11 -23.21
N LYS A 55 -7.07 -11.89 -23.78
CA LYS A 55 -5.88 -12.72 -23.58
C LYS A 55 -4.87 -12.01 -22.69
N LYS A 56 -4.02 -12.82 -22.07
CA LYS A 56 -2.83 -12.32 -21.40
C LYS A 56 -1.77 -11.90 -22.42
N TRP A 57 -0.91 -10.96 -22.04
CA TRP A 57 0.22 -10.51 -22.84
C TRP A 57 1.27 -11.61 -22.98
N ALA A 58 1.78 -11.78 -24.19
CA ALA A 58 2.88 -12.71 -24.44
C ALA A 58 4.14 -12.29 -23.67
N THR A 59 4.89 -13.26 -23.21
CA THR A 59 6.16 -13.09 -22.48
C THR A 59 7.31 -13.72 -23.23
N ASP A 60 8.53 -13.23 -23.00
CA ASP A 60 9.75 -13.89 -23.47
C ASP A 60 10.50 -14.59 -22.32
N ALA A 61 11.56 -15.30 -22.64
CA ALA A 61 12.35 -16.06 -21.69
C ALA A 61 13.03 -15.15 -20.64
N SER A 62 13.50 -13.96 -21.04
CA SER A 62 14.16 -13.01 -20.15
C SER A 62 13.18 -12.46 -19.12
N LEU A 63 11.99 -12.09 -19.55
CA LEU A 63 10.93 -11.62 -18.65
C LEU A 63 10.52 -12.71 -17.66
N ARG A 64 10.23 -13.93 -18.15
CA ARG A 64 9.84 -15.05 -17.27
C ARG A 64 10.91 -15.39 -16.24
N SER A 65 12.18 -15.47 -16.67
CA SER A 65 13.30 -15.76 -15.77
C SER A 65 13.46 -14.70 -14.68
N GLY A 66 13.41 -13.40 -15.05
CA GLY A 66 13.54 -12.31 -14.10
C GLY A 66 12.37 -12.26 -13.12
N MET A 67 11.13 -12.42 -13.59
CA MET A 67 9.94 -12.41 -12.72
C MET A 67 9.93 -13.62 -11.78
N ALA A 68 10.36 -14.80 -12.23
CA ALA A 68 10.53 -15.98 -11.37
C ALA A 68 11.59 -15.74 -10.28
N ALA A 69 12.70 -15.09 -10.60
CA ALA A 69 13.74 -14.74 -9.63
C ALA A 69 13.25 -13.71 -8.58
N ILE A 70 12.48 -12.69 -9.02
CA ILE A 70 11.86 -11.72 -8.11
C ILE A 70 10.86 -12.42 -7.18
N HIS A 71 10.00 -13.27 -7.73
CA HIS A 71 9.01 -14.02 -6.96
C HIS A 71 9.68 -14.92 -5.93
N ALA A 72 10.68 -15.69 -6.32
CA ALA A 72 11.42 -16.57 -5.40
C ALA A 72 12.12 -15.78 -4.29
N ALA A 73 12.69 -14.60 -4.61
CA ALA A 73 13.30 -13.74 -3.60
C ALA A 73 12.26 -13.21 -2.60
N PHE A 74 11.09 -12.79 -3.08
CA PHE A 74 10.01 -12.31 -2.24
C PHE A 74 9.43 -13.40 -1.33
N GLU A 75 9.16 -14.60 -1.89
CA GLU A 75 8.60 -15.71 -1.13
C GLU A 75 9.54 -16.21 -0.02
N ALA A 76 10.86 -16.10 -0.20
CA ALA A 76 11.82 -16.45 0.86
C ALA A 76 11.70 -15.56 2.10
N ASP A 77 11.38 -14.30 1.93
CA ASP A 77 11.27 -13.31 3.00
C ASP A 77 9.81 -13.10 3.45
N HIS A 78 8.81 -13.54 2.65
CA HIS A 78 7.38 -13.35 2.89
C HIS A 78 6.88 -13.78 4.29
N PRO A 79 7.30 -14.92 4.88
CA PRO A 79 6.86 -15.29 6.22
C PRO A 79 7.31 -14.30 7.30
N ALA A 80 8.51 -13.73 7.18
CA ALA A 80 9.02 -12.73 8.12
C ALA A 80 8.33 -11.38 7.93
N ILE A 81 8.11 -10.97 6.68
CA ILE A 81 7.36 -9.76 6.31
C ILE A 81 5.94 -9.83 6.88
N HIS A 82 5.23 -10.92 6.63
CA HIS A 82 3.85 -11.13 7.10
C HIS A 82 3.76 -11.14 8.64
N ALA A 83 4.79 -11.65 9.32
CA ALA A 83 4.86 -11.67 10.78
C ALA A 83 5.33 -10.33 11.38
N GLY A 84 5.66 -9.32 10.58
CA GLY A 84 6.22 -8.04 11.03
C GLY A 84 7.61 -8.20 11.68
N LYS A 85 8.37 -9.22 11.28
CA LYS A 85 9.69 -9.56 11.84
C LYS A 85 10.84 -9.27 10.89
N GLU A 86 10.54 -8.81 9.69
CA GLU A 86 11.55 -8.43 8.70
C GLU A 86 12.33 -7.22 9.20
N THR A 87 13.64 -7.32 9.22
CA THR A 87 14.54 -6.23 9.63
C THR A 87 14.80 -5.28 8.48
N ASP A 88 15.23 -4.05 8.79
CA ASP A 88 15.61 -3.06 7.78
C ASP A 88 16.68 -3.59 6.82
N ALA A 89 17.67 -4.29 7.34
CA ALA A 89 18.74 -4.89 6.54
C ALA A 89 18.21 -5.98 5.59
N GLN A 90 17.21 -6.74 6.00
CA GLN A 90 16.57 -7.74 5.15
C GLN A 90 15.72 -7.08 4.05
N TYR A 91 14.95 -6.03 4.39
CA TYR A 91 14.27 -5.23 3.37
C TYR A 91 15.24 -4.63 2.35
N ASP A 92 16.39 -4.09 2.79
CA ASP A 92 17.40 -3.54 1.88
C ASP A 92 18.01 -4.64 0.97
N ALA A 93 18.23 -5.84 1.51
CA ALA A 93 18.74 -6.97 0.74
C ALA A 93 17.71 -7.48 -0.28
N LEU A 94 16.43 -7.58 0.09
CA LEU A 94 15.35 -7.94 -0.82
C LEU A 94 15.20 -6.90 -1.92
N ALA A 95 15.18 -5.61 -1.57
CA ALA A 95 15.11 -4.51 -2.52
C ALA A 95 16.26 -4.57 -3.55
N ALA A 96 17.49 -4.84 -3.10
CA ALA A 96 18.65 -4.97 -3.99
C ALA A 96 18.55 -6.18 -4.93
N ARG A 97 17.96 -7.29 -4.48
CA ARG A 97 17.71 -8.46 -5.34
C ARG A 97 16.68 -8.13 -6.43
N ILE A 98 15.55 -7.54 -6.05
CA ILE A 98 14.49 -7.16 -6.99
C ILE A 98 15.00 -6.17 -8.03
N GLU A 99 15.71 -5.13 -7.61
CA GLU A 99 16.27 -4.12 -8.52
C GLU A 99 17.21 -4.72 -9.57
N ARG A 100 18.08 -5.67 -9.18
CA ARG A 100 18.96 -6.35 -10.15
C ARG A 100 18.17 -7.10 -11.20
N GLU A 101 17.14 -7.83 -10.79
CA GLU A 101 16.31 -8.59 -11.73
C GLU A 101 15.48 -7.67 -12.64
N VAL A 102 14.92 -6.59 -12.12
CA VAL A 102 14.23 -5.58 -12.93
C VAL A 102 15.19 -4.98 -13.96
N ASN A 103 16.40 -4.61 -13.56
CA ASN A 103 17.42 -4.10 -14.51
C ASN A 103 17.77 -5.14 -15.59
N SER A 104 17.85 -6.42 -15.23
CA SER A 104 18.07 -7.51 -16.18
C SER A 104 16.90 -7.67 -17.17
N ILE A 105 15.65 -7.61 -16.68
CA ILE A 105 14.45 -7.63 -17.51
C ILE A 105 14.50 -6.47 -18.51
N VAL A 106 14.67 -5.24 -18.03
CA VAL A 106 14.68 -4.03 -18.89
C VAL A 106 15.78 -4.07 -19.94
N ALA A 107 16.93 -4.64 -19.62
CA ALA A 107 18.06 -4.74 -20.55
C ALA A 107 17.88 -5.81 -21.63
N ASN A 108 17.14 -6.89 -21.36
CA ASN A 108 17.18 -8.11 -22.18
C ASN A 108 15.82 -8.53 -22.76
N CYS A 109 14.68 -8.12 -22.18
CA CYS A 109 13.38 -8.51 -22.69
C CYS A 109 13.09 -7.86 -24.06
N LYS A 110 12.35 -8.57 -24.90
CA LYS A 110 11.97 -8.14 -26.24
C LYS A 110 10.49 -8.46 -26.45
N LEU A 111 9.66 -7.56 -26.01
CA LEU A 111 8.21 -7.68 -26.09
C LEU A 111 7.64 -6.86 -27.26
N PRO A 112 6.46 -7.23 -27.80
CA PRO A 112 5.69 -6.34 -28.64
C PRO A 112 5.37 -5.02 -27.91
N PRO A 113 5.29 -3.87 -28.61
CA PRO A 113 5.16 -2.56 -27.96
C PRO A 113 3.99 -2.42 -26.99
N ALA A 114 2.86 -3.07 -27.26
CA ALA A 114 1.69 -3.02 -26.36
C ALA A 114 1.90 -3.85 -25.09
N ALA A 115 2.54 -5.03 -25.19
CA ALA A 115 2.92 -5.83 -24.02
C ALA A 115 3.97 -5.11 -23.18
N ASP A 116 4.96 -4.49 -23.82
CA ASP A 116 6.00 -3.71 -23.17
C ASP A 116 5.40 -2.52 -22.38
N THR A 117 4.47 -1.77 -22.99
CA THR A 117 3.75 -0.70 -22.29
C THR A 117 3.05 -1.20 -21.03
N ASN A 118 2.41 -2.37 -21.07
CA ASN A 118 1.76 -2.96 -19.90
C ASN A 118 2.79 -3.44 -18.84
N LEU A 119 3.94 -3.97 -19.28
CA LEU A 119 5.02 -4.36 -18.37
C LEU A 119 5.57 -3.18 -17.60
N HIS A 120 5.64 -2.00 -18.20
CA HIS A 120 6.11 -0.80 -17.52
C HIS A 120 5.28 -0.44 -16.27
N TYR A 121 3.97 -0.74 -16.22
CA TYR A 121 3.18 -0.54 -15.00
C TYR A 121 3.59 -1.51 -13.88
N VAL A 122 3.89 -2.76 -14.20
CA VAL A 122 4.40 -3.74 -13.22
C VAL A 122 5.78 -3.31 -12.72
N VAL A 123 6.67 -2.93 -13.62
CA VAL A 123 8.03 -2.46 -13.29
C VAL A 123 7.98 -1.20 -12.42
N ALA A 124 7.07 -0.26 -12.71
CA ALA A 124 6.92 0.95 -11.90
C ALA A 124 6.56 0.61 -10.44
N ASP A 125 5.66 -0.33 -10.20
CA ASP A 125 5.30 -0.75 -8.86
C ASP A 125 6.40 -1.53 -8.16
N LEU A 126 7.10 -2.41 -8.87
CA LEU A 126 8.28 -3.09 -8.32
C LEU A 126 9.33 -2.08 -7.86
N MET A 127 9.64 -1.07 -8.69
CA MET A 127 10.64 -0.06 -8.36
C MET A 127 10.19 0.91 -7.27
N GLN A 128 8.90 1.25 -7.22
CA GLN A 128 8.35 2.01 -6.10
C GLN A 128 8.43 1.20 -4.80
N GLY A 129 8.10 -0.11 -4.85
CA GLY A 129 8.26 -1.00 -3.72
C GLY A 129 9.71 -1.09 -3.23
N VAL A 130 10.67 -1.21 -4.16
CA VAL A 130 12.12 -1.17 -3.87
C VAL A 130 12.51 0.12 -3.15
N ASN A 131 12.04 1.29 -3.63
CA ASN A 131 12.32 2.57 -2.99
C ASN A 131 11.76 2.63 -1.56
N LEU A 132 10.52 2.19 -1.35
CA LEU A 132 9.90 2.17 -0.02
C LEU A 132 10.60 1.19 0.93
N MET A 133 10.96 -0.01 0.47
CA MET A 133 11.70 -0.99 1.27
C MET A 133 13.06 -0.45 1.73
N ARG A 134 13.66 0.49 1.01
CA ARG A 134 14.88 1.23 1.41
C ARG A 134 14.62 2.43 2.32
N GLY A 135 13.37 2.70 2.68
CA GLY A 135 13.01 3.88 3.48
C GLY A 135 13.05 5.19 2.70
N GLY A 136 12.85 5.14 1.39
CA GLY A 136 12.91 6.31 0.50
C GLY A 136 11.73 7.28 0.63
N ASP A 137 10.72 6.96 1.44
CA ASP A 137 9.59 7.84 1.75
C ASP A 137 9.35 7.84 3.27
N PRO A 138 9.51 8.99 3.95
CA PRO A 138 9.34 9.08 5.41
C PRO A 138 7.88 8.93 5.88
N GLN A 139 6.91 8.99 4.98
CA GLN A 139 5.49 8.85 5.29
C GLN A 139 4.97 7.42 5.10
N ARG A 140 5.80 6.53 4.57
CA ARG A 140 5.46 5.15 4.27
C ARG A 140 6.43 4.18 4.91
N THR A 141 5.94 3.01 5.25
CA THR A 141 6.76 1.98 5.88
C THR A 141 7.49 1.12 4.84
N ARG A 142 8.55 0.42 5.26
CA ARG A 142 9.22 -0.59 4.44
C ARG A 142 8.27 -1.76 4.11
N HIS A 143 7.35 -2.06 5.02
CA HIS A 143 6.28 -3.06 4.81
C HIS A 143 5.34 -2.66 3.67
N ASP A 144 5.00 -1.36 3.53
CA ASP A 144 4.20 -0.89 2.39
C ASP A 144 4.92 -1.13 1.06
N GLY A 145 6.25 -1.05 1.07
CA GLY A 145 7.08 -1.39 -0.10
C GLY A 145 6.95 -2.87 -0.48
N ALA A 146 7.03 -3.76 0.49
CA ALA A 146 6.81 -5.19 0.26
C ALA A 146 5.38 -5.49 -0.22
N ALA A 147 4.38 -4.81 0.32
CA ALA A 147 3.00 -4.94 -0.13
C ALA A 147 2.82 -4.51 -1.61
N LEU A 148 3.49 -3.44 -2.05
CA LEU A 148 3.50 -3.04 -3.47
C LEU A 148 4.15 -4.10 -4.37
N VAL A 149 5.29 -4.65 -3.96
CA VAL A 149 5.96 -5.74 -4.69
C VAL A 149 5.03 -6.95 -4.83
N HIS A 150 4.37 -7.35 -3.74
CA HIS A 150 3.40 -8.44 -3.78
C HIS A 150 2.25 -8.15 -4.75
N GLY A 151 1.69 -6.94 -4.71
CA GLY A 151 0.66 -6.50 -5.65
C GLY A 151 1.11 -6.56 -7.11
N ALA A 152 2.33 -6.12 -7.40
CA ALA A 152 2.93 -6.17 -8.74
C ALA A 152 3.13 -7.61 -9.24
N LEU A 153 3.58 -8.54 -8.38
CA LEU A 153 3.71 -9.95 -8.70
C LEU A 153 2.36 -10.59 -9.03
N LYS A 154 1.33 -10.31 -8.23
CA LYS A 154 -0.04 -10.78 -8.52
C LYS A 154 -0.58 -10.21 -9.84
N ALA A 155 -0.32 -8.93 -10.10
CA ALA A 155 -0.71 -8.29 -11.34
C ALA A 155 0.00 -8.92 -12.55
N TYR A 156 1.31 -9.20 -12.45
CA TYR A 156 2.02 -9.94 -13.50
C TYR A 156 1.36 -11.28 -13.78
N GLY A 157 1.11 -12.11 -12.77
CA GLY A 157 0.45 -13.41 -12.93
C GLY A 157 -0.96 -13.32 -13.54
N LYS A 158 -1.67 -12.20 -13.34
CA LYS A 158 -3.00 -11.97 -13.90
C LYS A 158 -2.97 -11.56 -15.38
N TYR A 159 -2.02 -10.71 -15.77
CA TYR A 159 -2.05 -10.02 -17.06
C TYR A 159 -1.04 -10.57 -18.09
N PHE A 160 -0.04 -11.35 -17.67
CA PHE A 160 1.01 -11.88 -18.53
C PHE A 160 0.93 -13.41 -18.62
N ASP A 161 1.15 -13.94 -19.83
CA ASP A 161 1.12 -15.38 -20.10
C ASP A 161 2.46 -16.01 -19.73
N ASP A 162 2.56 -16.40 -18.47
CA ASP A 162 3.68 -17.14 -17.92
C ASP A 162 3.14 -18.41 -17.23
N PRO A 163 3.17 -19.57 -17.90
CA PRO A 163 2.54 -20.79 -17.40
C PRO A 163 3.22 -21.37 -16.16
N GLU A 164 4.48 -20.99 -15.89
CA GLU A 164 5.23 -21.47 -14.73
C GLU A 164 5.06 -20.54 -13.52
N PHE A 165 4.59 -19.33 -13.73
CA PHE A 165 4.42 -18.35 -12.66
C PHE A 165 3.20 -18.67 -11.80
N ARG A 166 3.43 -18.82 -10.50
CA ARG A 166 2.39 -19.04 -9.48
C ARG A 166 2.55 -17.99 -8.38
N SER A 167 1.62 -17.07 -8.27
CA SER A 167 1.58 -16.02 -7.22
C SER A 167 0.37 -16.16 -6.33
#